data_457f9f2e7d4eb10bb8529cffa5b57237
#
_entry.id   457f9f2e7d4eb10bb8529cffa5b57237
#
_cell.length_a   1.000
_cell.length_b   1.000
_cell.length_c   1.000
_cell.angle_alpha   90.00
_cell.angle_beta   90.00
_cell.angle_gamma   90.00
#
_symmetry.space_group_name_H-M   'P 1'
#
loop_
_entity.id
_entity.type
_entity.pdbx_description
1 polymer ?
#
loop_
_entity_poly.entity_id
_entity_poly.type
_entity_poly.pdbx_seq_one_letter_code
_entity_poly.pdbx_strand_id
1 'polypeptide(L)'
;MSRLDLALRFYLALIVGFIFLPIFVSLLFSFNSDRFPTLPLGGFTTHWYQTIFADPDFWQAARNSLVVASSTALLATALGFCTAYTDYRYSFRGKSLFLAIILLPPTIPLIIIALAMLAWFARLGISGQIPSIIAAHTVLTAPFAMAIIRLRLSQIDESLEAAAWNLGASEWRAMRSVILPFCAPAIGSSLFLTAAVSFDEFTVAWFVSGLNKTLPVHVLEIVQGTIDPQVNAIGTLVFATSMTLVLIAQALIFFKLQRRAA
;
A
#
# COMPACT_ATOMS: atom_id res chain seq x y z
N MET A 1 36.17 -12.19 9.97
CA MET A 1 34.91 -12.69 9.41
C MET A 1 34.96 -14.21 9.46
N SER A 2 33.95 -14.83 10.05
CA SER A 2 33.89 -16.30 10.06
C SER A 2 33.51 -16.82 8.64
N ARG A 3 33.83 -18.09 8.33
CA ARG A 3 33.40 -18.72 7.08
C ARG A 3 31.89 -18.72 6.96
N LEU A 4 31.16 -18.78 8.08
CA LEU A 4 29.71 -18.70 8.16
C LEU A 4 29.20 -17.33 7.76
N ASP A 5 29.85 -16.23 8.21
CA ASP A 5 29.46 -14.86 7.83
C ASP A 5 29.60 -14.64 6.31
N LEU A 6 30.65 -15.20 5.71
CA LEU A 6 30.85 -15.10 4.26
C LEU A 6 29.79 -15.90 3.51
N ALA A 7 29.45 -17.10 3.94
CA ALA A 7 28.43 -17.94 3.34
C ALA A 7 27.03 -17.28 3.45
N LEU A 8 26.70 -16.70 4.62
CA LEU A 8 25.43 -15.99 4.82
C LEU A 8 25.30 -14.74 3.93
N ARG A 9 26.39 -13.97 3.78
CA ARG A 9 26.40 -12.80 2.88
C ARG A 9 26.24 -13.20 1.43
N PHE A 10 26.93 -14.27 0.99
CA PHE A 10 26.78 -14.80 -0.36
C PHE A 10 25.35 -15.27 -0.62
N TYR A 11 24.77 -16.03 0.32
CA TYR A 11 23.39 -16.49 0.26
C TYR A 11 22.39 -15.32 0.18
N LEU A 12 22.58 -14.29 1.03
CA LEU A 12 21.77 -13.08 1.00
C LEU A 12 21.88 -12.36 -0.35
N ALA A 13 23.09 -12.20 -0.88
CA ALA A 13 23.30 -11.55 -2.18
C ALA A 13 22.63 -12.35 -3.31
N LEU A 14 22.67 -13.68 -3.25
CA LEU A 14 22.01 -14.55 -4.23
C LEU A 14 20.49 -14.42 -4.18
N ILE A 15 19.88 -14.40 -2.98
CA ILE A 15 18.43 -14.18 -2.82
C ILE A 15 18.05 -12.81 -3.35
N VAL A 16 18.76 -11.76 -2.95
CA VAL A 16 18.48 -10.39 -3.41
C VAL A 16 18.62 -10.32 -4.93
N GLY A 17 19.69 -10.87 -5.49
CA GLY A 17 19.88 -10.94 -6.95
C GLY A 17 18.73 -11.67 -7.64
N PHE A 18 18.29 -12.81 -7.12
CA PHE A 18 17.18 -13.57 -7.67
C PHE A 18 15.85 -12.79 -7.66
N ILE A 19 15.56 -12.09 -6.57
CA ILE A 19 14.35 -11.27 -6.44
C ILE A 19 14.36 -10.08 -7.41
N PHE A 20 15.51 -9.40 -7.55
CA PHE A 20 15.62 -8.21 -8.40
C PHE A 20 15.89 -8.51 -9.88
N LEU A 21 16.30 -9.75 -10.22
CA LEU A 21 16.61 -10.14 -11.59
C LEU A 21 15.46 -9.88 -12.57
N PRO A 22 14.19 -10.29 -12.30
CA PRO A 22 13.06 -10.01 -13.21
C PRO A 22 12.83 -8.50 -13.41
N ILE A 23 13.01 -7.71 -12.35
CA ILE A 23 12.85 -6.26 -12.40
C ILE A 23 13.95 -5.63 -13.26
N PHE A 24 15.20 -6.10 -13.09
CA PHE A 24 16.33 -5.67 -13.91
C PHE A 24 16.14 -6.04 -15.38
N VAL A 25 15.63 -7.24 -15.66
CA VAL A 25 15.30 -7.68 -17.02
C VAL A 25 14.21 -6.80 -17.63
N SER A 26 13.15 -6.49 -16.89
CA SER A 26 12.11 -5.56 -17.34
C SER A 26 12.68 -4.16 -17.62
N LEU A 27 13.55 -3.64 -16.74
CA LEU A 27 14.27 -2.38 -16.96
C LEU A 27 15.11 -2.42 -18.23
N LEU A 28 15.83 -3.50 -18.48
CA LEU A 28 16.65 -3.65 -19.69
C LEU A 28 15.79 -3.64 -20.95
N PHE A 29 14.72 -4.42 -20.98
CA PHE A 29 13.81 -4.50 -22.12
C PHE A 29 12.97 -3.22 -22.31
N SER A 30 12.81 -2.38 -21.30
CA SER A 30 12.12 -1.10 -21.45
C SER A 30 12.83 -0.12 -22.40
N PHE A 31 14.11 -0.35 -22.65
CA PHE A 31 14.91 0.43 -23.61
C PHE A 31 15.14 -0.30 -24.94
N ASN A 32 14.57 -1.50 -25.14
CA ASN A 32 14.74 -2.21 -26.40
C ASN A 32 13.99 -1.54 -27.55
N SER A 33 14.65 -1.36 -28.70
CA SER A 33 14.02 -0.81 -29.90
C SER A 33 13.08 -1.79 -30.59
N ASP A 34 13.32 -3.09 -30.43
CA ASP A 34 12.50 -4.13 -31.04
C ASP A 34 11.19 -4.30 -30.29
N ARG A 35 10.13 -4.59 -31.05
CA ARG A 35 8.78 -4.82 -30.48
C ARG A 35 8.71 -6.04 -29.56
N PHE A 36 9.54 -7.04 -29.83
CA PHE A 36 9.57 -8.27 -29.05
C PHE A 36 10.79 -8.32 -28.13
N PRO A 37 10.67 -8.87 -26.91
CA PRO A 37 11.79 -9.00 -25.99
C PRO A 37 12.73 -10.14 -26.43
N THR A 38 13.56 -9.88 -27.43
CA THR A 38 14.54 -10.82 -27.98
C THR A 38 15.96 -10.43 -27.57
N LEU A 39 16.84 -11.43 -27.51
CA LEU A 39 18.28 -11.22 -27.33
C LEU A 39 19.02 -11.70 -28.59
N PRO A 40 20.03 -10.95 -29.07
CA PRO A 40 20.51 -9.65 -28.56
C PRO A 40 19.49 -8.54 -28.75
N LEU A 41 19.59 -7.46 -27.95
CA LEU A 41 18.73 -6.27 -28.10
C LEU A 41 18.92 -5.67 -29.48
N GLY A 42 17.82 -5.29 -30.14
CA GLY A 42 17.86 -4.68 -31.48
C GLY A 42 18.39 -3.25 -31.52
N GLY A 43 18.48 -2.62 -30.35
CA GLY A 43 19.00 -1.26 -30.18
C GLY A 43 18.49 -0.62 -28.88
N PHE A 44 18.98 0.59 -28.61
CA PHE A 44 18.57 1.36 -27.43
C PHE A 44 17.63 2.49 -27.84
N THR A 45 16.45 2.58 -27.19
CA THR A 45 15.47 3.64 -27.45
C THR A 45 14.80 4.11 -26.16
N THR A 46 14.36 5.37 -26.14
CA THR A 46 13.49 5.96 -25.12
C THR A 46 12.08 6.20 -25.64
N HIS A 47 11.77 5.71 -26.84
CA HIS A 47 10.49 5.92 -27.52
C HIS A 47 9.30 5.50 -26.67
N TRP A 48 9.38 4.35 -25.99
CA TRP A 48 8.29 3.83 -25.15
C TRP A 48 7.93 4.76 -24.00
N TYR A 49 8.92 5.41 -23.40
CA TYR A 49 8.70 6.42 -22.36
C TYR A 49 8.01 7.67 -22.92
N GLN A 50 8.42 8.11 -24.11
CA GLN A 50 7.79 9.25 -24.78
C GLN A 50 6.33 8.95 -25.10
N THR A 51 6.02 7.73 -25.58
CA THR A 51 4.66 7.28 -25.86
C THR A 51 3.81 7.27 -24.58
N ILE A 52 4.33 6.73 -23.47
CA ILE A 52 3.63 6.70 -22.18
C ILE A 52 3.33 8.12 -21.68
N PHE A 53 4.34 9.01 -21.71
CA PHE A 53 4.15 10.38 -21.22
C PHE A 53 3.27 11.25 -22.13
N ALA A 54 3.12 10.88 -23.39
CA ALA A 54 2.19 11.52 -24.32
C ALA A 54 0.75 10.99 -24.21
N ASP A 55 0.52 9.87 -23.49
CA ASP A 55 -0.78 9.25 -23.33
C ASP A 55 -1.59 9.95 -22.22
N PRO A 56 -2.73 10.60 -22.54
CA PRO A 56 -3.60 11.20 -21.52
C PRO A 56 -4.22 10.17 -20.56
N ASP A 57 -4.50 8.95 -21.04
CA ASP A 57 -5.13 7.91 -20.24
C ASP A 57 -4.17 7.40 -19.16
N PHE A 58 -2.86 7.36 -19.45
CA PHE A 58 -1.84 7.08 -18.44
C PHE A 58 -1.87 8.08 -17.28
N TRP A 59 -1.92 9.38 -17.59
CA TRP A 59 -1.96 10.43 -16.57
C TRP A 59 -3.25 10.43 -15.76
N GLN A 60 -4.37 10.13 -16.42
CA GLN A 60 -5.65 9.97 -15.73
C GLN A 60 -5.60 8.78 -14.77
N ALA A 61 -5.10 7.62 -15.21
CA ALA A 61 -4.96 6.43 -14.38
C ALA A 61 -3.99 6.67 -13.21
N ALA A 62 -2.86 7.35 -13.44
CA ALA A 62 -1.91 7.72 -12.41
C ALA A 62 -2.55 8.65 -11.35
N ARG A 63 -3.29 9.67 -11.78
CA ARG A 63 -4.04 10.57 -10.89
C ARG A 63 -5.08 9.79 -10.09
N ASN A 64 -5.85 8.91 -10.73
CA ASN A 64 -6.85 8.07 -10.05
C ASN A 64 -6.18 7.20 -8.97
N SER A 65 -5.06 6.53 -9.30
CA SER A 65 -4.29 5.74 -8.33
C SER A 65 -3.83 6.57 -7.14
N LEU A 66 -3.31 7.77 -7.35
CA LEU A 66 -2.88 8.66 -6.27
C LEU A 66 -4.04 9.11 -5.37
N VAL A 67 -5.18 9.48 -5.97
CA VAL A 67 -6.39 9.88 -5.23
C VAL A 67 -6.95 8.70 -4.44
N VAL A 68 -7.06 7.53 -5.06
CA VAL A 68 -7.55 6.32 -4.41
C VAL A 68 -6.61 5.90 -3.28
N ALA A 69 -5.30 5.79 -3.53
CA ALA A 69 -4.34 5.34 -2.53
C ALA A 69 -4.26 6.29 -1.33
N SER A 70 -4.21 7.61 -1.55
CA SER A 70 -4.16 8.59 -0.46
C SER A 70 -5.44 8.62 0.35
N SER A 71 -6.61 8.58 -0.29
CA SER A 71 -7.90 8.55 0.39
C SER A 71 -8.10 7.26 1.18
N THR A 72 -7.77 6.12 0.56
CA THR A 72 -7.78 4.80 1.22
C THR A 72 -6.85 4.78 2.43
N ALA A 73 -5.64 5.31 2.30
CA ALA A 73 -4.68 5.34 3.41
C ALA A 73 -5.23 6.10 4.62
N LEU A 74 -5.83 7.25 4.39
CA LEU A 74 -6.43 8.06 5.46
C LEU A 74 -7.61 7.32 6.12
N LEU A 75 -8.55 6.80 5.31
CA LEU A 75 -9.74 6.13 5.82
C LEU A 75 -9.39 4.80 6.52
N ALA A 76 -8.56 3.98 5.89
CA ALA A 76 -8.15 2.69 6.45
C ALA A 76 -7.34 2.86 7.75
N THR A 77 -6.45 3.85 7.82
CA THR A 77 -5.69 4.12 9.04
C THR A 77 -6.58 4.69 10.14
N ALA A 78 -7.53 5.58 9.81
CA ALA A 78 -8.48 6.09 10.78
C ALA A 78 -9.37 4.97 11.35
N LEU A 79 -9.95 4.12 10.50
CA LEU A 79 -10.75 2.96 10.90
C LEU A 79 -9.91 1.94 11.69
N GLY A 80 -8.69 1.68 11.24
CA GLY A 80 -7.74 0.80 11.91
C GLY A 80 -7.37 1.32 13.31
N PHE A 81 -7.14 2.63 13.46
CA PHE A 81 -6.89 3.25 14.76
C PHE A 81 -8.12 3.13 15.68
N CYS A 82 -9.31 3.51 15.20
CA CYS A 82 -10.53 3.41 16.00
C CYS A 82 -10.77 1.98 16.48
N THR A 83 -10.57 1.00 15.60
CA THR A 83 -10.76 -0.41 15.90
C THR A 83 -9.72 -0.93 16.90
N ALA A 84 -8.44 -0.61 16.67
CA ALA A 84 -7.35 -1.00 17.56
C ALA A 84 -7.49 -0.35 18.94
N TYR A 85 -7.91 0.92 18.99
CA TYR A 85 -8.17 1.62 20.24
C TYR A 85 -9.37 1.04 20.99
N THR A 86 -10.45 0.68 20.27
CA THR A 86 -11.62 0.00 20.85
C THR A 86 -11.21 -1.35 21.45
N ASP A 87 -10.37 -2.12 20.75
CA ASP A 87 -9.85 -3.39 21.26
C ASP A 87 -8.97 -3.19 22.51
N TYR A 88 -8.10 -2.18 22.50
CA TYR A 88 -7.23 -1.86 23.63
C TYR A 88 -8.05 -1.41 24.86
N ARG A 89 -8.97 -0.47 24.65
CA ARG A 89 -9.61 0.28 25.74
C ARG A 89 -10.80 -0.45 26.38
N TYR A 90 -11.60 -1.16 25.57
CA TYR A 90 -12.89 -1.69 26.02
C TYR A 90 -12.89 -3.20 26.09
N SER A 91 -13.56 -3.69 27.15
CA SER A 91 -13.91 -5.11 27.30
C SER A 91 -15.42 -5.24 27.20
N PHE A 92 -15.93 -5.95 26.19
CA PHE A 92 -17.36 -6.12 25.93
C PHE A 92 -17.68 -7.52 25.41
N ARG A 93 -18.95 -7.94 25.60
CA ARG A 93 -19.42 -9.20 25.03
C ARG A 93 -19.39 -9.17 23.51
N GLY A 94 -18.83 -10.20 22.89
CA GLY A 94 -18.70 -10.27 21.44
C GLY A 94 -17.42 -9.62 20.88
N LYS A 95 -16.47 -9.17 21.72
CA LYS A 95 -15.19 -8.59 21.28
C LYS A 95 -14.43 -9.50 20.33
N SER A 96 -14.39 -10.81 20.59
CA SER A 96 -13.73 -11.78 19.71
C SER A 96 -14.40 -11.86 18.33
N LEU A 97 -15.74 -11.82 18.28
CA LEU A 97 -16.47 -11.80 17.01
C LEU A 97 -16.24 -10.49 16.25
N PHE A 98 -16.25 -9.35 16.94
CA PHE A 98 -15.90 -8.05 16.38
C PHE A 98 -14.52 -8.05 15.70
N LEU A 99 -13.50 -8.58 16.40
CA LEU A 99 -12.15 -8.70 15.85
C LEU A 99 -12.09 -9.67 14.66
N ALA A 100 -12.80 -10.81 14.75
CA ALA A 100 -12.86 -11.78 13.67
C ALA A 100 -13.47 -11.18 12.40
N ILE A 101 -14.55 -10.41 12.51
CA ILE A 101 -15.20 -9.75 11.38
C ILE A 101 -14.26 -8.73 10.73
N ILE A 102 -13.53 -7.93 11.52
CA ILE A 102 -12.62 -6.92 10.99
C ILE A 102 -11.41 -7.54 10.30
N LEU A 103 -10.90 -8.65 10.82
CA LEU A 103 -9.75 -9.34 10.25
C LEU A 103 -10.13 -10.30 9.12
N LEU A 104 -11.42 -10.48 8.83
CA LEU A 104 -11.92 -11.40 7.82
C LEU A 104 -11.52 -11.02 6.37
N PRO A 105 -11.60 -9.75 5.93
CA PRO A 105 -11.42 -9.40 4.52
C PRO A 105 -10.12 -9.93 3.89
N PRO A 106 -8.93 -9.83 4.52
CA PRO A 106 -7.70 -10.37 3.93
C PRO A 106 -7.66 -11.90 3.82
N THR A 107 -8.57 -12.62 4.47
CA THR A 107 -8.63 -14.09 4.43
C THR A 107 -9.51 -14.62 3.30
N ILE A 108 -10.32 -13.76 2.69
CA ILE A 108 -11.19 -14.10 1.57
C ILE A 108 -10.40 -13.95 0.26
N PRO A 109 -10.49 -14.90 -0.69
CA PRO A 109 -9.86 -14.73 -1.99
C PRO A 109 -10.28 -13.41 -2.66
N LEU A 110 -9.30 -12.63 -3.12
CA LEU A 110 -9.53 -11.26 -3.64
C LEU A 110 -10.60 -11.18 -4.73
N ILE A 111 -10.65 -12.18 -5.63
CA ILE A 111 -11.64 -12.21 -6.71
C ILE A 111 -13.08 -12.36 -6.18
N ILE A 112 -13.27 -13.11 -5.09
CA ILE A 112 -14.59 -13.31 -4.48
C ILE A 112 -15.07 -12.00 -3.85
N ILE A 113 -14.19 -11.34 -3.10
CA ILE A 113 -14.52 -10.06 -2.47
C ILE A 113 -14.76 -8.97 -3.52
N ALA A 114 -13.99 -8.97 -4.62
CA ALA A 114 -14.15 -8.05 -5.73
C ALA A 114 -15.53 -8.18 -6.40
N LEU A 115 -15.95 -9.41 -6.70
CA LEU A 115 -17.27 -9.69 -7.28
C LEU A 115 -18.41 -9.32 -6.33
N ALA A 116 -18.26 -9.62 -5.04
CA ALA A 116 -19.25 -9.24 -4.03
C ALA A 116 -19.39 -7.70 -3.92
N MET A 117 -18.26 -6.98 -3.93
CA MET A 117 -18.25 -5.51 -3.91
C MET A 117 -18.83 -4.91 -5.19
N LEU A 118 -18.48 -5.46 -6.36
CA LEU A 118 -19.09 -5.04 -7.63
C LEU A 118 -20.61 -5.15 -7.56
N ALA A 119 -21.14 -6.32 -7.16
CA ALA A 119 -22.58 -6.56 -7.04
C ALA A 119 -23.24 -5.61 -6.03
N TRP A 120 -22.57 -5.35 -4.91
CA TRP A 120 -23.07 -4.44 -3.89
C TRP A 120 -23.09 -2.99 -4.36
N PHE A 121 -22.01 -2.50 -4.96
CA PHE A 121 -21.90 -1.14 -5.47
C PHE A 121 -22.85 -0.89 -6.66
N ALA A 122 -23.09 -1.91 -7.50
CA ALA A 122 -24.08 -1.83 -8.57
C ALA A 122 -25.50 -1.61 -8.02
N ARG A 123 -25.88 -2.28 -6.93
CA ARG A 123 -27.16 -2.05 -6.23
C ARG A 123 -27.28 -0.65 -5.63
N LEU A 124 -26.16 -0.09 -5.17
CA LEU A 124 -26.13 1.27 -4.62
C LEU A 124 -26.01 2.36 -5.69
N GLY A 125 -25.85 2.00 -6.97
CA GLY A 125 -25.69 2.95 -8.07
C GLY A 125 -24.35 3.71 -8.07
N ILE A 126 -23.34 3.21 -7.36
CA ILE A 126 -22.00 3.85 -7.26
C ILE A 126 -20.90 3.04 -7.94
N SER A 127 -21.22 1.92 -8.59
CA SER A 127 -20.23 1.10 -9.30
C SER A 127 -19.53 1.91 -10.40
N GLY A 128 -18.25 1.66 -10.58
CA GLY A 128 -17.45 2.33 -11.61
C GLY A 128 -17.01 3.78 -11.25
N GLN A 129 -17.21 4.20 -10.02
CA GLN A 129 -16.83 5.54 -9.55
C GLN A 129 -15.62 5.48 -8.61
N ILE A 130 -14.84 6.57 -8.52
CA ILE A 130 -13.70 6.68 -7.60
C ILE A 130 -14.07 6.32 -6.15
N PRO A 131 -15.20 6.79 -5.56
CA PRO A 131 -15.59 6.40 -4.22
C PRO A 131 -15.78 4.90 -4.01
N SER A 132 -16.26 4.16 -5.03
CA SER A 132 -16.39 2.70 -4.91
C SER A 132 -15.02 2.00 -4.81
N ILE A 133 -14.02 2.49 -5.56
CA ILE A 133 -12.65 1.97 -5.47
C ILE A 133 -12.08 2.26 -4.08
N ILE A 134 -12.22 3.51 -3.60
CA ILE A 134 -11.74 3.91 -2.27
C ILE A 134 -12.39 3.04 -1.18
N ALA A 135 -13.70 2.84 -1.23
CA ALA A 135 -14.41 2.01 -0.26
C ALA A 135 -13.92 0.56 -0.28
N ALA A 136 -13.77 -0.03 -1.46
CA ALA A 136 -13.29 -1.39 -1.62
C ALA A 136 -11.86 -1.57 -1.08
N HIS A 137 -10.94 -0.69 -1.46
CA HIS A 137 -9.56 -0.73 -0.97
C HIS A 137 -9.48 -0.46 0.54
N THR A 138 -10.35 0.39 1.08
CA THR A 138 -10.43 0.64 2.53
C THR A 138 -10.80 -0.63 3.30
N VAL A 139 -11.81 -1.38 2.82
CA VAL A 139 -12.21 -2.66 3.45
C VAL A 139 -11.05 -3.66 3.45
N LEU A 140 -10.27 -3.73 2.39
CA LEU A 140 -9.13 -4.64 2.29
C LEU A 140 -7.95 -4.23 3.18
N THR A 141 -7.70 -2.92 3.31
CA THR A 141 -6.47 -2.41 3.92
C THR A 141 -6.62 -2.00 5.38
N ALA A 142 -7.84 -1.68 5.85
CA ALA A 142 -8.10 -1.33 7.24
C ALA A 142 -7.65 -2.41 8.26
N PRO A 143 -7.79 -3.72 8.01
CA PRO A 143 -7.25 -4.76 8.88
C PRO A 143 -5.74 -4.67 9.09
N PHE A 144 -4.96 -4.31 8.07
CA PHE A 144 -3.51 -4.14 8.19
C PHE A 144 -3.16 -2.94 9.07
N ALA A 145 -3.85 -1.81 8.88
CA ALA A 145 -3.69 -0.64 9.74
C ALA A 145 -4.03 -0.96 11.19
N MET A 146 -5.15 -1.65 11.41
CA MET A 146 -5.57 -2.11 12.74
C MET A 146 -4.50 -2.98 13.40
N ALA A 147 -3.94 -3.96 12.69
CA ALA A 147 -2.94 -4.87 13.23
C ALA A 147 -1.66 -4.15 13.68
N ILE A 148 -1.15 -3.21 12.85
CA ILE A 148 0.05 -2.41 13.18
C ILE A 148 -0.19 -1.54 14.41
N ILE A 149 -1.33 -0.84 14.46
CA ILE A 149 -1.65 0.08 15.55
C ILE A 149 -1.94 -0.71 16.84
N ARG A 150 -2.63 -1.84 16.74
CA ARG A 150 -2.87 -2.75 17.85
C ARG A 150 -1.57 -3.26 18.47
N LEU A 151 -0.62 -3.69 17.65
CA LEU A 151 0.69 -4.13 18.12
C LEU A 151 1.44 -3.01 18.84
N ARG A 152 1.28 -1.76 18.41
CA ARG A 152 1.86 -0.61 19.10
C ARG A 152 1.16 -0.34 20.43
N LEU A 153 -0.18 -0.37 20.45
CA LEU A 153 -0.97 -0.16 21.67
C LEU A 153 -0.71 -1.24 22.73
N SER A 154 -0.41 -2.48 22.34
CA SER A 154 -0.07 -3.52 23.32
C SER A 154 1.26 -3.28 24.07
N GLN A 155 2.04 -2.31 23.66
CA GLN A 155 3.32 -1.94 24.28
C GLN A 155 3.22 -0.69 25.18
N ILE A 156 2.03 -0.07 25.27
CA ILE A 156 1.85 1.09 26.13
C ILE A 156 1.75 0.65 27.59
N ASP A 157 2.37 1.43 28.47
CA ASP A 157 2.19 1.26 29.91
C ASP A 157 0.86 1.89 30.35
N GLU A 158 -0.04 1.09 30.90
CA GLU A 158 -1.35 1.53 31.36
C GLU A 158 -1.26 2.66 32.42
N SER A 159 -0.15 2.74 33.14
CA SER A 159 0.10 3.80 34.13
C SER A 159 0.14 5.20 33.49
N LEU A 160 0.49 5.34 32.21
CA LEU A 160 0.55 6.62 31.50
C LEU A 160 -0.83 7.27 31.36
N GLU A 161 -1.86 6.49 31.03
CA GLU A 161 -3.24 7.00 30.99
C GLU A 161 -3.75 7.31 32.40
N ALA A 162 -3.48 6.46 33.38
CA ALA A 162 -3.84 6.67 34.76
C ALA A 162 -3.20 7.96 35.33
N ALA A 163 -1.93 8.21 35.01
CA ALA A 163 -1.26 9.45 35.39
C ALA A 163 -1.92 10.70 34.76
N ALA A 164 -2.32 10.62 33.49
CA ALA A 164 -3.03 11.73 32.84
C ALA A 164 -4.37 12.04 33.54
N TRP A 165 -5.13 11.00 33.91
CA TRP A 165 -6.41 11.18 34.65
C TRP A 165 -6.21 11.73 36.03
N ASN A 166 -5.18 11.29 36.77
CA ASN A 166 -4.83 11.82 38.09
C ASN A 166 -4.47 13.32 38.03
N LEU A 167 -3.96 13.80 36.87
CA LEU A 167 -3.70 15.22 36.60
C LEU A 167 -4.94 15.97 36.06
N GLY A 168 -6.13 15.34 36.09
CA GLY A 168 -7.41 15.97 35.69
C GLY A 168 -7.65 15.98 34.18
N ALA A 169 -6.95 15.15 33.39
CA ALA A 169 -7.24 15.02 31.96
C ALA A 169 -8.56 14.27 31.75
N SER A 170 -9.41 14.76 30.83
CA SER A 170 -10.53 13.99 30.30
C SER A 170 -10.04 12.85 29.41
N GLU A 171 -10.89 11.86 29.12
CA GLU A 171 -10.55 10.75 28.20
C GLU A 171 -10.05 11.25 26.83
N TRP A 172 -10.70 12.25 26.27
CA TRP A 172 -10.28 12.88 25.02
C TRP A 172 -8.91 13.57 25.12
N ARG A 173 -8.63 14.21 26.26
CA ARG A 173 -7.33 14.83 26.50
C ARG A 173 -6.25 13.77 26.68
N ALA A 174 -6.50 12.70 27.42
CA ALA A 174 -5.58 11.57 27.56
C ALA A 174 -5.31 10.90 26.20
N MET A 175 -6.35 10.67 25.37
CA MET A 175 -6.16 10.16 24.01
C MET A 175 -5.23 11.07 23.19
N ARG A 176 -5.43 12.38 23.18
CA ARG A 176 -4.63 13.32 22.38
C ARG A 176 -3.21 13.53 22.90
N SER A 177 -3.01 13.50 24.23
CA SER A 177 -1.71 13.80 24.85
C SER A 177 -0.84 12.58 25.12
N VAL A 178 -1.44 11.39 25.24
CA VAL A 178 -0.73 10.14 25.54
C VAL A 178 -0.84 9.15 24.37
N ILE A 179 -2.05 8.71 24.03
CA ILE A 179 -2.27 7.62 23.07
C ILE A 179 -1.85 7.98 21.65
N LEU A 180 -2.34 9.11 21.11
CA LEU A 180 -2.02 9.52 19.74
C LEU A 180 -0.52 9.77 19.53
N PRO A 181 0.19 10.52 20.41
CA PRO A 181 1.64 10.67 20.27
C PRO A 181 2.42 9.36 20.41
N PHE A 182 1.97 8.44 21.29
CA PHE A 182 2.58 7.13 21.41
C PHE A 182 2.38 6.28 20.15
N CYS A 183 1.19 6.35 19.55
CA CYS A 183 0.83 5.61 18.33
C CYS A 183 1.31 6.30 17.04
N ALA A 184 1.80 7.55 17.09
CA ALA A 184 2.16 8.31 15.89
C ALA A 184 3.10 7.57 14.91
N PRO A 185 4.14 6.84 15.37
CA PRO A 185 4.97 6.04 14.45
C PRO A 185 4.19 4.91 13.77
N ALA A 186 3.31 4.22 14.51
CA ALA A 186 2.47 3.15 13.96
C ALA A 186 1.41 3.70 13.01
N ILE A 187 0.80 4.83 13.31
CA ILE A 187 -0.13 5.55 12.43
C ILE A 187 0.58 5.93 11.12
N GLY A 188 1.79 6.50 11.21
CA GLY A 188 2.60 6.81 10.04
C GLY A 188 2.91 5.57 9.20
N SER A 189 3.36 4.47 9.82
CA SER A 189 3.61 3.20 9.14
C SER A 189 2.36 2.62 8.50
N SER A 190 1.20 2.72 9.17
CA SER A 190 -0.09 2.28 8.63
C SER A 190 -0.50 3.09 7.41
N LEU A 191 -0.34 4.41 7.43
CA LEU A 191 -0.61 5.28 6.28
C LEU A 191 0.22 4.87 5.06
N PHE A 192 1.52 4.64 5.24
CA PHE A 192 2.39 4.22 4.14
C PHE A 192 2.05 2.83 3.63
N LEU A 193 1.84 1.86 4.52
CA LEU A 193 1.52 0.50 4.10
C LEU A 193 0.19 0.45 3.36
N THR A 194 -0.87 1.07 3.89
CA THR A 194 -2.20 1.05 3.27
C THR A 194 -2.21 1.83 1.95
N ALA A 195 -1.44 2.93 1.84
CA ALA A 195 -1.25 3.63 0.58
C ALA A 195 -0.54 2.74 -0.45
N ALA A 196 0.54 2.07 -0.07
CA ALA A 196 1.31 1.20 -0.97
C ALA A 196 0.46 0.02 -1.45
N VAL A 197 -0.24 -0.68 -0.53
CA VAL A 197 -1.13 -1.80 -0.88
C VAL A 197 -2.26 -1.35 -1.78
N SER A 198 -2.88 -0.18 -1.51
CA SER A 198 -3.94 0.37 -2.35
C SER A 198 -3.44 0.82 -3.72
N PHE A 199 -2.23 1.36 -3.81
CA PHE A 199 -1.64 1.81 -5.07
C PHE A 199 -1.35 0.65 -6.02
N ASP A 200 -0.92 -0.49 -5.48
CA ASP A 200 -0.57 -1.70 -6.23
C ASP A 200 -1.75 -2.67 -6.38
N GLU A 201 -2.90 -2.38 -5.73
CA GLU A 201 -4.06 -3.26 -5.80
C GLU A 201 -4.71 -3.20 -7.18
N PHE A 202 -4.70 -4.34 -7.83
CA PHE A 202 -5.20 -4.53 -9.20
C PHE A 202 -6.54 -5.27 -9.23
N THR A 203 -6.67 -6.38 -8.48
CA THR A 203 -7.77 -7.34 -8.64
C THR A 203 -9.13 -6.71 -8.34
N VAL A 204 -9.24 -6.04 -7.21
CA VAL A 204 -10.49 -5.40 -6.81
C VAL A 204 -10.76 -4.16 -7.66
N ALA A 205 -9.70 -3.37 -7.92
CA ALA A 205 -9.81 -2.21 -8.80
C ALA A 205 -10.35 -2.58 -10.18
N TRP A 206 -9.88 -3.68 -10.77
CA TRP A 206 -10.36 -4.18 -12.08
C TRP A 206 -11.88 -4.35 -12.14
N PHE A 207 -12.48 -4.91 -11.08
CA PHE A 207 -13.93 -5.15 -11.04
C PHE A 207 -14.75 -3.89 -10.73
N VAL A 208 -14.24 -2.99 -9.87
CA VAL A 208 -15.06 -1.89 -9.34
C VAL A 208 -14.77 -0.51 -9.97
N SER A 209 -13.72 -0.38 -10.80
CA SER A 209 -13.30 0.93 -11.33
C SER A 209 -14.12 1.41 -12.54
N GLY A 210 -14.71 0.50 -13.31
CA GLY A 210 -15.38 0.86 -14.56
C GLY A 210 -14.46 1.67 -15.49
N LEU A 211 -14.85 2.88 -15.87
CA LEU A 211 -14.05 3.76 -16.71
C LEU A 211 -12.99 4.56 -15.93
N ASN A 212 -13.10 4.62 -14.59
CA ASN A 212 -12.17 5.36 -13.74
C ASN A 212 -10.97 4.48 -13.32
N LYS A 213 -10.25 3.96 -14.31
CA LYS A 213 -9.17 3.00 -14.13
C LYS A 213 -8.07 3.54 -13.22
N THR A 214 -7.52 2.65 -12.39
CA THR A 214 -6.26 2.89 -11.67
C THR A 214 -5.07 2.49 -12.55
N LEU A 215 -3.87 2.89 -12.18
CA LEU A 215 -2.67 2.62 -12.96
C LEU A 215 -2.43 1.11 -13.17
N PRO A 216 -2.56 0.21 -12.15
CA PRO A 216 -2.44 -1.23 -12.38
C PRO A 216 -3.47 -1.78 -13.36
N VAL A 217 -4.71 -1.25 -13.35
CA VAL A 217 -5.77 -1.64 -14.29
C VAL A 217 -5.43 -1.19 -15.71
N HIS A 218 -4.94 0.03 -15.89
CA HIS A 218 -4.51 0.54 -17.18
C HIS A 218 -3.33 -0.27 -17.75
N VAL A 219 -2.36 -0.62 -16.91
CA VAL A 219 -1.23 -1.49 -17.31
C VAL A 219 -1.72 -2.83 -17.84
N LEU A 220 -2.69 -3.48 -17.16
CA LEU A 220 -3.23 -4.75 -17.63
C LEU A 220 -3.88 -4.62 -19.01
N GLU A 221 -4.61 -3.55 -19.28
CA GLU A 221 -5.23 -3.34 -20.59
C GLU A 221 -4.19 -3.24 -21.71
N ILE A 222 -3.08 -2.55 -21.46
CA ILE A 222 -1.98 -2.49 -22.42
C ILE A 222 -1.40 -3.88 -22.63
N VAL A 223 -1.18 -4.66 -21.54
CA VAL A 223 -0.68 -6.05 -21.64
C VAL A 223 -1.62 -6.94 -22.46
N GLN A 224 -2.93 -6.76 -22.31
CA GLN A 224 -3.93 -7.55 -23.07
C GLN A 224 -4.10 -7.09 -24.52
N GLY A 225 -3.83 -5.82 -24.79
CA GLY A 225 -4.00 -5.23 -26.13
C GLY A 225 -2.82 -5.42 -27.06
N THR A 226 -1.60 -5.34 -26.54
CA THR A 226 -0.38 -5.38 -27.34
C THR A 226 0.77 -6.05 -26.58
N ILE A 227 1.58 -6.85 -27.32
CA ILE A 227 2.87 -7.31 -26.81
C ILE A 227 3.91 -6.33 -27.34
N ASP A 228 4.24 -5.31 -26.56
CA ASP A 228 5.32 -4.39 -26.89
C ASP A 228 6.13 -3.98 -25.65
N PRO A 229 7.34 -3.42 -25.79
CA PRO A 229 8.18 -3.00 -24.67
C PRO A 229 7.60 -1.87 -23.81
N GLN A 230 6.50 -1.24 -24.23
CA GLN A 230 5.79 -0.24 -23.43
C GLN A 230 5.38 -0.78 -22.06
N VAL A 231 4.99 -2.05 -21.99
CA VAL A 231 4.68 -2.75 -20.73
C VAL A 231 5.87 -2.73 -19.77
N ASN A 232 7.06 -3.04 -20.29
CA ASN A 232 8.30 -3.01 -19.50
C ASN A 232 8.65 -1.59 -19.04
N ALA A 233 8.41 -0.59 -19.88
CA ALA A 233 8.66 0.81 -19.56
C ALA A 233 7.69 1.30 -18.46
N ILE A 234 6.39 0.96 -18.54
CA ILE A 234 5.42 1.29 -17.48
C ILE A 234 5.77 0.57 -16.18
N GLY A 235 6.06 -0.73 -16.22
CA GLY A 235 6.48 -1.50 -15.04
C GLY A 235 7.71 -0.89 -14.38
N THR A 236 8.69 -0.46 -15.17
CA THR A 236 9.89 0.24 -14.68
C THR A 236 9.56 1.58 -14.03
N LEU A 237 8.67 2.38 -14.63
CA LEU A 237 8.23 3.67 -14.07
C LEU A 237 7.47 3.47 -12.73
N VAL A 238 6.56 2.51 -12.68
CA VAL A 238 5.80 2.19 -11.45
C VAL A 238 6.76 1.75 -10.36
N PHE A 239 7.68 0.82 -10.66
CA PHE A 239 8.68 0.35 -9.71
C PHE A 239 9.58 1.49 -9.23
N ALA A 240 10.12 2.31 -10.15
CA ALA A 240 10.98 3.44 -9.80
C ALA A 240 10.26 4.46 -8.91
N THR A 241 8.99 4.75 -9.22
CA THR A 241 8.16 5.66 -8.42
C THR A 241 7.93 5.10 -7.03
N SER A 242 7.51 3.85 -6.91
CA SER A 242 7.26 3.17 -5.63
C SER A 242 8.53 3.10 -4.78
N MET A 243 9.66 2.71 -5.38
CA MET A 243 10.95 2.66 -4.69
C MET A 243 11.40 4.05 -4.19
N THR A 244 11.22 5.08 -5.01
CA THR A 244 11.55 6.46 -4.64
C THR A 244 10.71 6.92 -3.45
N LEU A 245 9.40 6.64 -3.45
CA LEU A 245 8.51 6.97 -2.34
C LEU A 245 8.93 6.25 -1.04
N VAL A 246 9.27 4.96 -1.12
CA VAL A 246 9.75 4.20 0.03
C VAL A 246 11.07 4.76 0.57
N LEU A 247 12.01 5.08 -0.30
CA LEU A 247 13.30 5.65 0.10
C LEU A 247 13.13 7.03 0.74
N ILE A 248 12.27 7.89 0.19
CA ILE A 248 11.94 9.19 0.79
C ILE A 248 11.30 8.99 2.16
N ALA A 249 10.34 8.09 2.30
CA ALA A 249 9.69 7.80 3.58
C ALA A 249 10.69 7.32 4.64
N GLN A 250 11.59 6.40 4.28
CA GLN A 250 12.65 5.92 5.18
C GLN A 250 13.63 7.03 5.57
N ALA A 251 14.05 7.86 4.61
CA ALA A 251 14.93 9.00 4.88
C ALA A 251 14.30 9.98 5.88
N LEU A 252 13.01 10.33 5.70
CA LEU A 252 12.29 11.23 6.61
C LEU A 252 12.19 10.65 8.03
N ILE A 253 11.94 9.34 8.16
CA ILE A 253 11.90 8.67 9.47
C ILE A 253 13.29 8.69 10.12
N PHE A 254 14.35 8.38 9.37
CA PHE A 254 15.72 8.34 9.86
C PHE A 254 16.17 9.72 10.37
N PHE A 255 15.95 10.79 9.61
CA PHE A 255 16.29 12.15 10.03
C PHE A 255 15.50 12.61 11.26
N LYS A 256 14.23 12.20 11.39
CA LYS A 256 13.42 12.52 12.57
C LYS A 256 13.92 11.80 13.84
N LEU A 257 14.40 10.57 13.71
CA LEU A 257 14.97 9.81 14.83
C LEU A 257 16.30 10.40 15.28
N GLN A 258 17.17 10.79 14.35
CA GLN A 258 18.45 11.45 14.69
C GLN A 258 18.25 12.78 15.43
N ARG A 259 17.27 13.60 15.03
CA ARG A 259 16.94 14.87 15.71
C ARG A 259 16.37 14.69 17.12
N ARG A 260 15.91 13.51 17.49
CA ARG A 260 15.42 13.21 18.85
C ARG A 260 16.50 12.60 19.75
N ALA A 261 17.60 12.16 19.16
CA ALA A 261 18.74 11.58 19.87
C ALA A 261 19.88 12.60 20.12
N ALA A 262 19.82 13.75 19.43
CA ALA A 262 20.67 14.93 19.66
C ALA A 262 19.95 15.96 20.53
#